data_2378f1f3a304975302ea85b59a0d6b45
#
_entry.id   2378f1f3a304975302ea85b59a0d6b45
#
_cell.length_a   1.000
_cell.length_b   1.000
_cell.length_c   1.000
_cell.angle_alpha   90.00
_cell.angle_beta   90.00
_cell.angle_gamma   90.00
#
_symmetry.space_group_name_H-M   'P 1'
#
loop_
_entity.id
_entity.type
_entity.pdbx_description
1 polymer ?
#
loop_
_entity_poly.entity_id
_entity_poly.type
_entity_poly.pdbx_seq_one_letter_code
_entity_poly.pdbx_strand_id
1 'polypeptide(L)'
;MIYPLIRDLLFCFPPEDVHYFSMNMLKAGCKIRPVKSLLKQNFCFAGTELQKTVFGLPFSNPVGLGAGFDKNASYLNELEALGFGFIEIGTVTPKAQPGNVKPRLFRLPADKALINRMGFNNDGAETIKIRLTKWRQSRLLTPNSKLIIGGNIGKNKITPNEDAWKDYRICFNELFDCVDYFVVNVSSPNTPGLRELQEKESLKKILSELQNQNQSKAKPKPLLLKIAPDLTKEQLADIVALSFEVALSGLVATNTTISREGLVSEKSKVKSQNIGAGGLSGLPVKKMATDIVSYLSKQTEGKIPIIASGGIFTGADATEKLSAGASLVQVWTGFIYEGPAIVKNICRHLSLQQKL
;
A
#
# COMPACT_ATOMS: atom_id res chain seq x y z
N MET A 1 12.18 -20.56 -14.97
CA MET A 1 11.65 -19.79 -13.81
C MET A 1 12.67 -19.80 -12.67
N ILE A 2 13.49 -18.77 -12.58
CA ILE A 2 14.64 -18.71 -11.62
C ILE A 2 14.18 -18.17 -10.25
N TYR A 3 13.16 -17.27 -10.23
CA TYR A 3 12.76 -16.58 -9.00
C TYR A 3 12.38 -17.51 -7.82
N PRO A 4 11.61 -18.59 -7.98
CA PRO A 4 11.31 -19.50 -6.86
C PRO A 4 12.55 -20.03 -6.15
N LEU A 5 13.59 -20.40 -6.90
CA LEU A 5 14.85 -20.90 -6.32
C LEU A 5 15.57 -19.81 -5.52
N ILE A 6 15.63 -18.57 -6.08
CA ILE A 6 16.21 -17.41 -5.39
C ILE A 6 15.40 -17.08 -4.13
N ARG A 7 14.07 -17.09 -4.22
CA ARG A 7 13.16 -16.83 -3.09
C ARG A 7 13.40 -17.85 -1.98
N ASP A 8 13.45 -19.13 -2.30
CA ASP A 8 13.58 -20.20 -1.31
C ASP A 8 14.92 -20.11 -0.58
N LEU A 9 16.01 -19.77 -1.30
CA LEU A 9 17.30 -19.46 -0.69
C LEU A 9 17.21 -18.23 0.23
N LEU A 10 16.61 -17.12 -0.23
CA LEU A 10 16.46 -15.89 0.56
C LEU A 10 15.53 -16.10 1.77
N PHE A 11 14.61 -17.06 1.70
CA PHE A 11 13.72 -17.36 2.82
C PHE A 11 14.42 -18.04 4.00
N CYS A 12 15.64 -18.52 3.84
CA CYS A 12 16.48 -19.01 4.93
C CYS A 12 16.98 -17.90 5.87
N PHE A 13 16.92 -16.64 5.44
CA PHE A 13 17.44 -15.49 6.20
C PHE A 13 16.30 -14.63 6.79
N PRO A 14 16.59 -13.76 7.79
CA PRO A 14 15.58 -12.89 8.40
C PRO A 14 14.85 -12.02 7.36
N PRO A 15 13.50 -11.92 7.42
CA PRO A 15 12.72 -11.28 6.35
C PRO A 15 13.06 -9.80 6.12
N GLU A 16 13.30 -9.04 7.19
CA GLU A 16 13.59 -7.61 7.11
C GLU A 16 14.98 -7.35 6.48
N ASP A 17 15.97 -8.18 6.82
CA ASP A 17 17.32 -8.07 6.27
C ASP A 17 17.33 -8.42 4.78
N VAL A 18 16.61 -9.47 4.38
CA VAL A 18 16.42 -9.84 2.97
C VAL A 18 15.75 -8.73 2.17
N HIS A 19 14.74 -8.06 2.76
CA HIS A 19 14.09 -6.93 2.10
C HIS A 19 15.11 -5.84 1.73
N TYR A 20 15.89 -5.37 2.70
CA TYR A 20 16.89 -4.33 2.45
C TYR A 20 18.02 -4.80 1.52
N PHE A 21 18.50 -6.04 1.70
CA PHE A 21 19.51 -6.62 0.83
C PHE A 21 19.03 -6.65 -0.63
N SER A 22 17.87 -7.22 -0.89
CA SER A 22 17.32 -7.37 -2.24
C SER A 22 17.07 -6.02 -2.91
N MET A 23 16.50 -5.06 -2.17
CA MET A 23 16.22 -3.74 -2.71
C MET A 23 17.48 -2.92 -2.94
N ASN A 24 18.49 -3.06 -2.10
CA ASN A 24 19.80 -2.39 -2.30
C ASN A 24 20.57 -2.99 -3.49
N MET A 25 20.51 -4.31 -3.68
CA MET A 25 21.07 -4.96 -4.87
C MET A 25 20.37 -4.48 -6.15
N LEU A 26 19.05 -4.40 -6.13
CA LEU A 26 18.28 -3.87 -7.26
C LEU A 26 18.64 -2.40 -7.52
N LYS A 27 18.80 -1.60 -6.47
CA LYS A 27 19.24 -0.19 -6.55
C LYS A 27 20.62 -0.05 -7.16
N ALA A 28 21.57 -0.89 -6.77
CA ALA A 28 22.91 -0.92 -7.36
C ALA A 28 22.84 -1.28 -8.87
N GLY A 29 22.07 -2.31 -9.23
CA GLY A 29 21.83 -2.70 -10.62
C GLY A 29 21.19 -1.60 -11.46
N CYS A 30 20.21 -0.88 -10.93
CA CYS A 30 19.50 0.19 -11.63
C CYS A 30 20.37 1.45 -11.91
N LYS A 31 21.53 1.59 -11.26
CA LYS A 31 22.52 2.63 -11.61
C LYS A 31 23.19 2.36 -12.96
N ILE A 32 23.23 1.11 -13.39
CA ILE A 32 23.82 0.67 -14.66
C ILE A 32 22.74 0.72 -15.73
N ARG A 33 22.84 1.66 -16.69
CA ARG A 33 21.80 1.92 -17.70
C ARG A 33 21.35 0.66 -18.46
N PRO A 34 22.24 -0.21 -19.00
CA PRO A 34 21.86 -1.45 -19.66
C PRO A 34 21.03 -2.37 -18.76
N VAL A 35 21.42 -2.53 -17.49
CA VAL A 35 20.70 -3.37 -16.52
C VAL A 35 19.30 -2.82 -16.27
N LYS A 36 19.17 -1.51 -16.05
CA LYS A 36 17.87 -0.85 -15.87
C LYS A 36 16.97 -1.01 -17.12
N SER A 37 17.53 -0.89 -18.32
CA SER A 37 16.80 -1.11 -19.57
C SER A 37 16.30 -2.56 -19.67
N LEU A 38 17.14 -3.52 -19.37
CA LEU A 38 16.80 -4.95 -19.36
C LEU A 38 15.68 -5.26 -18.35
N LEU A 39 15.75 -4.68 -17.14
CA LEU A 39 14.70 -4.82 -16.13
C LEU A 39 13.36 -4.28 -16.66
N LYS A 40 13.34 -3.09 -17.23
CA LYS A 40 12.12 -2.51 -17.83
C LYS A 40 11.55 -3.40 -18.94
N GLN A 41 12.37 -3.89 -19.83
CA GLN A 41 11.94 -4.78 -20.92
C GLN A 41 11.34 -6.09 -20.40
N ASN A 42 11.93 -6.65 -19.35
CA ASN A 42 11.47 -7.92 -18.78
C ASN A 42 10.25 -7.79 -17.88
N PHE A 43 10.11 -6.69 -17.13
CA PHE A 43 9.12 -6.57 -16.06
C PHE A 43 8.03 -5.53 -16.30
N CYS A 44 8.21 -4.54 -17.19
CA CYS A 44 7.14 -3.62 -17.51
C CYS A 44 6.16 -4.24 -18.54
N PHE A 45 4.90 -3.90 -18.39
CA PHE A 45 3.87 -4.15 -19.39
C PHE A 45 3.89 -3.02 -20.44
N ALA A 46 3.93 -3.36 -21.71
CA ALA A 46 4.08 -2.39 -22.79
C ALA A 46 2.75 -1.87 -23.38
N GLY A 47 1.63 -2.52 -23.04
CA GLY A 47 0.30 -2.13 -23.53
C GLY A 47 -0.22 -0.84 -22.89
N THR A 48 -1.05 -0.12 -23.60
CA THR A 48 -1.70 1.12 -23.13
C THR A 48 -3.17 0.92 -22.79
N GLU A 49 -3.74 -0.22 -23.11
CA GLU A 49 -5.14 -0.59 -22.92
C GLU A 49 -5.57 -0.63 -21.44
N LEU A 50 -4.62 -0.80 -20.53
CA LEU A 50 -4.88 -0.78 -19.08
C LEU A 50 -4.74 0.60 -18.43
N GLN A 51 -4.46 1.64 -19.25
CA GLN A 51 -4.42 3.02 -18.74
C GLN A 51 -5.82 3.45 -18.32
N LYS A 52 -5.91 4.09 -17.17
CA LYS A 52 -7.19 4.63 -16.68
C LYS A 52 -6.97 5.85 -15.79
N THR A 53 -7.95 6.73 -15.80
CA THR A 53 -8.00 7.87 -14.89
C THR A 53 -8.84 7.52 -13.66
N VAL A 54 -8.26 7.65 -12.48
CA VAL A 54 -8.94 7.44 -11.20
C VAL A 54 -8.57 8.61 -10.29
N PHE A 55 -9.50 9.14 -9.52
CA PHE A 55 -9.30 10.35 -8.68
C PHE A 55 -8.77 11.57 -9.46
N GLY A 56 -9.02 11.66 -10.78
CA GLY A 56 -8.42 12.70 -11.63
C GLY A 56 -6.94 12.47 -12.00
N LEU A 57 -6.34 11.33 -11.59
CA LEU A 57 -4.94 10.99 -11.87
C LEU A 57 -4.84 9.91 -12.97
N PRO A 58 -3.89 10.05 -13.94
CA PRO A 58 -3.70 9.11 -15.04
C PRO A 58 -2.77 7.96 -14.62
N PHE A 59 -3.30 6.79 -14.34
CA PHE A 59 -2.53 5.58 -14.03
C PHE A 59 -2.14 4.85 -15.31
N SER A 60 -0.86 4.48 -15.45
CA SER A 60 -0.35 3.74 -16.63
C SER A 60 -0.83 2.29 -16.66
N ASN A 61 -1.13 1.71 -15.52
CA ASN A 61 -1.78 0.41 -15.33
C ASN A 61 -2.39 0.36 -13.91
N PRO A 62 -3.33 -0.56 -13.63
CA PRO A 62 -4.07 -0.59 -12.37
C PRO A 62 -3.30 -1.22 -11.20
N VAL A 63 -2.05 -1.65 -11.37
CA VAL A 63 -1.31 -2.42 -10.37
C VAL A 63 -0.31 -1.54 -9.63
N GLY A 64 -0.50 -1.37 -8.33
CA GLY A 64 0.37 -0.60 -7.46
C GLY A 64 1.03 -1.43 -6.37
N LEU A 65 1.97 -0.78 -5.68
CA LEU A 65 2.63 -1.30 -4.49
C LEU A 65 2.03 -0.66 -3.24
N GLY A 66 1.57 -1.49 -2.29
CA GLY A 66 0.97 -1.02 -1.04
C GLY A 66 1.99 -0.44 -0.06
N ALA A 67 1.53 0.50 0.78
CA ALA A 67 2.33 1.11 1.84
C ALA A 67 3.00 0.07 2.75
N GLY A 68 4.15 0.45 3.30
CA GLY A 68 4.95 -0.39 4.18
C GLY A 68 6.09 -1.13 3.46
N PHE A 69 6.09 -1.21 2.13
CA PHE A 69 7.18 -1.82 1.37
C PHE A 69 8.35 -0.84 1.19
N ASP A 70 8.11 0.32 0.60
CA ASP A 70 9.07 1.43 0.53
C ASP A 70 8.63 2.58 1.45
N LYS A 71 8.88 2.43 2.75
CA LYS A 71 8.41 3.39 3.76
C LYS A 71 8.99 4.78 3.60
N ASN A 72 10.22 4.85 3.09
CA ASN A 72 11.06 6.04 3.11
C ASN A 72 11.30 6.63 1.71
N ALA A 73 10.53 6.21 0.70
CA ALA A 73 10.71 6.62 -0.70
C ALA A 73 12.15 6.41 -1.21
N SER A 74 12.75 5.26 -0.86
CA SER A 74 14.16 4.95 -1.13
C SER A 74 14.39 4.21 -2.44
N TYR A 75 13.32 3.62 -3.03
CA TYR A 75 13.40 2.66 -4.13
C TYR A 75 12.44 2.96 -5.30
N LEU A 76 12.03 4.22 -5.47
CA LEU A 76 11.03 4.62 -6.48
C LEU A 76 11.47 4.29 -7.92
N ASN A 77 12.76 4.51 -8.24
CA ASN A 77 13.31 4.22 -9.56
C ASN A 77 13.32 2.73 -9.90
N GLU A 78 13.60 1.92 -8.90
CA GLU A 78 13.69 0.47 -8.95
C GLU A 78 12.31 -0.14 -9.14
N LEU A 79 11.36 0.32 -8.34
CA LEU A 79 9.98 -0.14 -8.40
C LEU A 79 9.29 0.28 -9.71
N GLU A 80 9.58 1.49 -10.22
CA GLU A 80 9.15 1.90 -11.55
C GLU A 80 9.72 0.97 -12.64
N ALA A 81 11.00 0.57 -12.52
CA ALA A 81 11.63 -0.35 -13.47
C ALA A 81 11.04 -1.77 -13.42
N LEU A 82 10.31 -2.12 -12.35
CA LEU A 82 9.53 -3.35 -12.23
C LEU A 82 8.08 -3.22 -12.71
N GLY A 83 7.69 -2.06 -13.27
CA GLY A 83 6.43 -1.86 -13.97
C GLY A 83 5.25 -1.43 -13.12
N PHE A 84 5.43 -1.08 -11.84
CA PHE A 84 4.35 -0.56 -11.00
C PHE A 84 3.74 0.70 -11.60
N GLY A 85 2.42 0.75 -11.71
CA GLY A 85 1.68 1.94 -12.17
C GLY A 85 1.64 3.03 -11.11
N PHE A 86 1.69 2.66 -9.84
CA PHE A 86 1.74 3.57 -8.69
C PHE A 86 2.40 2.91 -7.47
N ILE A 87 2.90 3.74 -6.57
CA ILE A 87 3.55 3.32 -5.32
C ILE A 87 2.98 4.13 -4.17
N GLU A 88 2.56 3.46 -3.11
CA GLU A 88 2.17 4.08 -1.86
C GLU A 88 3.34 4.01 -0.89
N ILE A 89 4.03 5.14 -0.68
CA ILE A 89 5.14 5.25 0.28
C ILE A 89 4.61 5.41 1.71
N GLY A 90 5.43 5.16 2.69
CA GLY A 90 5.07 5.30 4.12
C GLY A 90 4.68 3.94 4.75
N THR A 91 4.04 3.97 5.89
CA THR A 91 3.38 5.11 6.55
C THR A 91 4.44 6.08 7.07
N VAL A 92 4.25 7.34 6.74
CA VAL A 92 5.10 8.46 7.18
C VAL A 92 4.50 9.07 8.42
N THR A 93 5.33 9.38 9.40
CA THR A 93 4.97 10.13 10.62
C THR A 93 5.75 11.44 10.68
N PRO A 94 5.29 12.47 11.42
CA PRO A 94 6.01 13.74 11.50
C PRO A 94 7.48 13.58 11.87
N LYS A 95 7.76 12.87 12.96
CA LYS A 95 9.11 12.58 13.44
C LYS A 95 9.52 11.18 13.02
N ALA A 96 10.82 10.98 12.78
CA ALA A 96 11.41 9.66 12.61
C ALA A 96 11.11 8.78 13.84
N GLN A 97 10.86 7.49 13.59
CA GLN A 97 10.71 6.52 14.69
C GLN A 97 11.21 5.13 14.27
N PRO A 98 11.83 4.39 15.21
CA PRO A 98 12.45 3.09 14.92
C PRO A 98 11.41 1.98 14.68
N GLY A 99 10.15 2.19 15.11
CA GLY A 99 9.12 1.15 15.16
C GLY A 99 9.28 0.20 16.35
N ASN A 100 8.66 -0.97 16.24
CA ASN A 100 8.70 -1.98 17.29
C ASN A 100 10.01 -2.78 17.27
N VAL A 101 10.33 -3.45 18.40
CA VAL A 101 11.53 -4.29 18.56
C VAL A 101 11.54 -5.43 17.55
N LYS A 102 12.73 -5.77 17.01
CA LYS A 102 12.96 -6.94 16.16
C LYS A 102 13.05 -8.23 16.98
N PRO A 103 12.66 -9.40 16.42
CA PRO A 103 12.09 -9.60 15.09
C PRO A 103 10.63 -9.13 15.02
N ARG A 104 10.25 -8.53 13.91
CA ARG A 104 8.94 -7.90 13.71
C ARG A 104 8.28 -8.19 12.36
N LEU A 105 8.90 -9.06 11.57
CA LEU A 105 8.37 -9.55 10.31
C LEU A 105 8.62 -11.05 10.23
N PHE A 106 7.57 -11.83 9.98
CA PHE A 106 7.60 -13.29 10.01
C PHE A 106 6.90 -13.87 8.78
N ARG A 107 7.53 -14.88 8.15
CA ARG A 107 6.96 -15.58 7.00
C ARG A 107 6.18 -16.81 7.47
N LEU A 108 5.05 -17.06 6.81
CA LEU A 108 4.26 -18.28 6.92
C LEU A 108 4.14 -18.91 5.51
N PRO A 109 5.21 -19.59 5.03
CA PRO A 109 5.29 -20.01 3.62
C PRO A 109 4.19 -20.97 3.19
N ALA A 110 3.74 -21.86 4.10
CA ALA A 110 2.71 -22.84 3.78
C ALA A 110 1.35 -22.22 3.39
N ASP A 111 1.06 -21.00 3.91
CA ASP A 111 -0.15 -20.25 3.59
C ASP A 111 0.15 -19.02 2.70
N LYS A 112 1.33 -18.91 2.12
CA LYS A 112 1.78 -17.71 1.38
C LYS A 112 1.45 -16.42 2.13
N ALA A 113 1.77 -16.35 3.42
CA ALA A 113 1.38 -15.30 4.32
C ALA A 113 2.58 -14.68 5.06
N LEU A 114 2.34 -13.51 5.65
CA LEU A 114 3.26 -12.83 6.54
C LEU A 114 2.53 -12.32 7.78
N ILE A 115 3.20 -12.34 8.93
CA ILE A 115 2.80 -11.58 10.10
C ILE A 115 3.81 -10.45 10.30
N ASN A 116 3.32 -9.23 10.49
CA ASN A 116 4.17 -8.09 10.79
C ASN A 116 3.68 -7.32 12.02
N ARG A 117 4.65 -6.75 12.75
CA ARG A 117 4.43 -5.82 13.86
C ARG A 117 5.41 -4.66 13.78
N MET A 118 5.49 -4.01 12.59
CA MET A 118 6.52 -3.03 12.26
C MET A 118 6.44 -1.74 13.09
N GLY A 119 5.23 -1.21 13.39
CA GLY A 119 5.03 -0.03 14.23
C GLY A 119 5.46 1.27 13.56
N PHE A 120 5.16 1.43 12.26
CA PHE A 120 5.43 2.64 11.47
C PHE A 120 6.88 3.15 11.54
N ASN A 121 7.87 2.21 11.49
CA ASN A 121 9.27 2.63 11.38
C ASN A 121 9.50 3.42 10.08
N ASN A 122 9.97 4.66 10.21
CA ASN A 122 10.24 5.56 9.10
C ASN A 122 11.20 6.70 9.52
N ASP A 123 11.75 7.43 8.54
CA ASP A 123 12.75 8.46 8.74
C ASP A 123 12.17 9.87 9.00
N GLY A 124 10.85 9.97 9.15
CA GLY A 124 10.13 11.24 9.37
C GLY A 124 9.82 11.99 8.08
N ALA A 125 8.80 12.86 8.17
CA ALA A 125 8.23 13.55 7.01
C ALA A 125 9.27 14.43 6.30
N GLU A 126 10.09 15.17 7.04
CA GLU A 126 11.12 16.06 6.47
C GLU A 126 12.16 15.30 5.62
N THR A 127 12.73 14.23 6.16
CA THR A 127 13.73 13.41 5.44
C THR A 127 13.13 12.77 4.19
N ILE A 128 11.88 12.30 4.29
CA ILE A 128 11.18 11.69 3.16
C ILE A 128 10.84 12.74 2.10
N LYS A 129 10.43 13.95 2.49
CA LYS A 129 10.22 15.11 1.60
C LYS A 129 11.47 15.40 0.78
N ILE A 130 12.65 15.49 1.43
CA ILE A 130 13.91 15.76 0.74
C ILE A 130 14.18 14.70 -0.36
N ARG A 131 13.96 13.40 -0.06
CA ARG A 131 14.13 12.31 -1.04
C ARG A 131 13.15 12.41 -2.21
N LEU A 132 11.88 12.64 -1.91
CA LEU A 132 10.83 12.80 -2.91
C LEU A 132 11.09 14.02 -3.81
N THR A 133 11.45 15.17 -3.23
CA THR A 133 11.79 16.38 -3.98
C THR A 133 12.96 16.13 -4.93
N LYS A 134 14.04 15.50 -4.45
CA LYS A 134 15.18 15.11 -5.28
C LYS A 134 14.77 14.15 -6.41
N TRP A 135 13.89 13.18 -6.11
CA TRP A 135 13.36 12.26 -7.11
C TRP A 135 12.52 13.00 -8.15
N ARG A 136 11.60 13.88 -7.75
CA ARG A 136 10.79 14.71 -8.65
C ARG A 136 11.66 15.59 -9.55
N GLN A 137 12.66 16.27 -9.02
CA GLN A 137 13.59 17.07 -9.80
C GLN A 137 14.34 16.25 -10.86
N SER A 138 14.79 15.04 -10.52
CA SER A 138 15.42 14.14 -11.49
C SER A 138 14.48 13.74 -12.64
N ARG A 139 13.15 13.81 -12.44
CA ARG A 139 12.12 13.48 -13.45
C ARG A 139 11.84 14.61 -14.43
N LEU A 140 12.11 15.85 -14.06
CA LEU A 140 12.06 16.98 -14.99
C LEU A 140 13.02 16.79 -16.18
N LEU A 141 14.12 16.05 -15.95
CA LEU A 141 15.10 15.69 -16.97
C LEU A 141 14.75 14.42 -17.77
N THR A 142 13.72 13.68 -17.34
CA THR A 142 13.24 12.44 -18.00
C THR A 142 11.71 12.45 -18.08
N PRO A 143 11.12 13.20 -19.03
CA PRO A 143 9.68 13.52 -19.02
C PRO A 143 8.71 12.33 -19.20
N ASN A 144 9.21 11.13 -19.45
CA ASN A 144 8.38 9.95 -19.74
C ASN A 144 8.01 9.09 -18.49
N SER A 145 8.29 9.55 -17.27
CA SER A 145 7.85 8.84 -16.06
C SER A 145 6.38 9.17 -15.77
N LYS A 146 5.55 8.14 -15.77
CA LYS A 146 4.11 8.21 -15.42
C LYS A 146 3.80 7.60 -14.05
N LEU A 147 4.84 7.40 -13.21
CA LEU A 147 4.65 6.79 -11.90
C LEU A 147 3.91 7.74 -10.96
N ILE A 148 2.77 7.30 -10.46
CA ILE A 148 1.97 8.01 -9.46
C ILE A 148 2.46 7.62 -8.05
N ILE A 149 2.64 8.62 -7.18
CA ILE A 149 3.12 8.43 -5.80
C ILE A 149 2.00 8.79 -4.83
N GLY A 150 1.57 7.81 -4.05
CA GLY A 150 0.69 8.01 -2.89
C GLY A 150 1.49 8.22 -1.62
N GLY A 151 1.12 9.21 -0.83
CA GLY A 151 1.66 9.46 0.50
C GLY A 151 0.78 8.85 1.58
N ASN A 152 1.15 7.69 2.12
CA ASN A 152 0.46 7.10 3.26
C ASN A 152 0.97 7.76 4.54
N ILE A 153 0.08 8.40 5.29
CA ILE A 153 0.41 9.21 6.46
C ILE A 153 -0.25 8.67 7.73
N GLY A 154 0.41 8.87 8.86
CA GLY A 154 -0.06 8.41 10.17
C GLY A 154 0.54 9.21 11.31
N LYS A 155 0.09 8.93 12.55
CA LYS A 155 0.63 9.56 13.75
C LYS A 155 1.87 8.85 14.28
N ASN A 156 2.74 9.57 14.98
CA ASN A 156 3.80 9.00 15.79
C ASN A 156 3.22 8.13 16.93
N LYS A 157 3.98 7.13 17.36
CA LYS A 157 3.57 6.22 18.44
C LYS A 157 3.32 6.95 19.76
N ILE A 158 4.13 7.99 20.02
CA ILE A 158 4.08 8.79 21.26
C ILE A 158 2.96 9.83 21.28
N THR A 159 2.37 10.16 20.14
CA THR A 159 1.30 11.16 20.04
C THR A 159 0.00 10.56 20.57
N PRO A 160 -0.68 11.20 21.55
CA PRO A 160 -2.00 10.75 22.03
C PRO A 160 -3.05 10.78 20.90
N ASN A 161 -4.12 9.99 21.05
CA ASN A 161 -5.16 9.92 20.02
C ASN A 161 -5.94 11.23 19.83
N GLU A 162 -6.17 11.99 20.90
CA GLU A 162 -6.80 13.33 20.86
C GLU A 162 -6.02 14.35 20.03
N ASP A 163 -4.70 14.17 19.92
CA ASP A 163 -3.78 15.03 19.16
C ASP A 163 -3.37 14.42 17.80
N ALA A 164 -3.86 13.24 17.47
CA ALA A 164 -3.50 12.53 16.24
C ALA A 164 -3.66 13.40 14.98
N TRP A 165 -4.74 14.18 14.89
CA TRP A 165 -5.03 15.06 13.75
C TRP A 165 -3.89 16.06 13.45
N LYS A 166 -3.13 16.49 14.47
CA LYS A 166 -1.97 17.38 14.31
C LYS A 166 -0.85 16.68 13.52
N ASP A 167 -0.58 15.41 13.80
CA ASP A 167 0.43 14.61 13.12
C ASP A 167 0.07 14.37 11.64
N TYR A 168 -1.20 14.03 11.37
CA TYR A 168 -1.69 13.89 9.99
C TYR A 168 -1.55 15.21 9.22
N ARG A 169 -1.91 16.35 9.84
CA ARG A 169 -1.77 17.67 9.25
C ARG A 169 -0.32 18.03 8.95
N ILE A 170 0.62 17.74 9.85
CA ILE A 170 2.06 17.97 9.63
C ILE A 170 2.53 17.15 8.42
N CYS A 171 2.25 15.84 8.39
CA CYS A 171 2.64 14.98 7.27
C CYS A 171 2.01 15.43 5.95
N PHE A 172 0.74 15.83 5.96
CA PHE A 172 0.04 16.35 4.79
C PHE A 172 0.74 17.58 4.22
N ASN A 173 1.02 18.58 5.06
CA ASN A 173 1.65 19.81 4.61
C ASN A 173 3.10 19.58 4.13
N GLU A 174 3.88 18.78 4.85
CA GLU A 174 5.28 18.49 4.49
C GLU A 174 5.38 17.76 3.13
N LEU A 175 4.48 16.82 2.85
CA LEU A 175 4.55 16.00 1.66
C LEU A 175 3.70 16.55 0.50
N PHE A 176 2.96 17.64 0.70
CA PHE A 176 1.96 18.11 -0.25
C PHE A 176 2.51 18.26 -1.67
N ASP A 177 3.64 18.90 -1.87
CA ASP A 177 4.21 19.14 -3.19
C ASP A 177 4.94 17.93 -3.79
N CYS A 178 5.12 16.87 -2.99
CA CYS A 178 5.97 15.73 -3.37
C CYS A 178 5.18 14.48 -3.79
N VAL A 179 3.91 14.35 -3.36
CA VAL A 179 3.06 13.19 -3.68
C VAL A 179 1.90 13.57 -4.59
N ASP A 180 1.24 12.61 -5.23
CA ASP A 180 0.12 12.86 -6.13
C ASP A 180 -1.24 12.73 -5.42
N TYR A 181 -1.34 11.86 -4.40
CA TYR A 181 -2.50 11.69 -3.53
C TYR A 181 -2.08 11.31 -2.11
N PHE A 182 -3.00 11.43 -1.17
CA PHE A 182 -2.77 11.07 0.23
C PHE A 182 -3.64 9.89 0.65
N VAL A 183 -3.11 9.09 1.57
CA VAL A 183 -3.84 8.00 2.24
C VAL A 183 -3.73 8.16 3.75
N VAL A 184 -4.85 8.40 4.40
CA VAL A 184 -4.94 8.46 5.86
C VAL A 184 -4.97 7.05 6.41
N ASN A 185 -3.95 6.67 7.19
CA ASN A 185 -3.81 5.34 7.74
C ASN A 185 -4.11 5.29 9.24
N VAL A 186 -5.32 4.92 9.58
CA VAL A 186 -5.80 4.69 10.96
C VAL A 186 -6.00 3.20 11.29
N SER A 187 -5.55 2.30 10.40
CA SER A 187 -5.96 0.89 10.40
C SER A 187 -4.87 -0.10 10.81
N SER A 188 -3.64 0.36 11.12
CA SER A 188 -2.56 -0.55 11.52
C SER A 188 -2.82 -1.13 12.93
N PRO A 189 -2.71 -2.47 13.09
CA PRO A 189 -2.82 -3.09 14.42
C PRO A 189 -1.54 -2.96 15.26
N ASN A 190 -0.48 -2.37 14.70
CA ASN A 190 0.87 -2.43 15.25
C ASN A 190 1.28 -1.15 16.01
N THR A 191 0.39 -0.18 16.10
CA THR A 191 0.53 1.04 16.88
C THR A 191 -0.57 1.05 17.93
N PRO A 192 -0.25 1.11 19.23
CA PRO A 192 -1.26 1.08 20.29
C PRO A 192 -2.32 2.17 20.09
N GLY A 193 -3.59 1.81 20.30
CA GLY A 193 -4.74 2.70 20.22
C GLY A 193 -5.06 3.25 18.82
N LEU A 194 -4.23 3.00 17.80
CA LEU A 194 -4.42 3.62 16.47
C LEU A 194 -5.77 3.26 15.85
N ARG A 195 -6.25 2.03 16.02
CA ARG A 195 -7.52 1.58 15.45
C ARG A 195 -8.74 2.22 16.11
N GLU A 196 -8.60 2.76 17.31
CA GLU A 196 -9.65 3.56 17.96
C GLU A 196 -9.94 4.85 17.16
N LEU A 197 -8.96 5.33 16.37
CA LEU A 197 -9.16 6.47 15.46
C LEU A 197 -10.09 6.15 14.28
N GLN A 198 -10.51 4.88 14.09
CA GLN A 198 -11.55 4.50 13.13
C GLN A 198 -12.96 4.77 13.68
N GLU A 199 -13.11 5.08 14.98
CA GLU A 199 -14.36 5.56 15.55
C GLU A 199 -14.78 6.87 14.87
N LYS A 200 -16.08 6.99 14.59
CA LYS A 200 -16.65 8.01 13.70
C LYS A 200 -16.19 9.44 13.99
N GLU A 201 -16.28 9.88 15.25
CA GLU A 201 -15.95 11.26 15.63
C GLU A 201 -14.44 11.55 15.50
N SER A 202 -13.60 10.63 15.96
CA SER A 202 -12.14 10.76 15.84
C SER A 202 -11.70 10.79 14.38
N LEU A 203 -12.27 9.91 13.56
CA LEU A 203 -12.00 9.84 12.13
C LEU A 203 -12.48 11.09 11.40
N LYS A 204 -13.71 11.55 11.69
CA LYS A 204 -14.28 12.77 11.13
C LYS A 204 -13.39 13.98 11.40
N LYS A 205 -12.89 14.14 12.64
CA LYS A 205 -11.98 15.22 13.01
C LYS A 205 -10.72 15.24 12.15
N ILE A 206 -10.06 14.08 11.98
CA ILE A 206 -8.85 13.95 11.17
C ILE A 206 -9.14 14.30 9.70
N LEU A 207 -10.17 13.70 9.13
CA LEU A 207 -10.49 13.83 7.71
C LEU A 207 -10.97 15.24 7.36
N SER A 208 -11.82 15.85 8.20
CA SER A 208 -12.30 17.21 7.99
C SER A 208 -11.17 18.24 8.07
N GLU A 209 -10.25 18.09 9.03
CA GLU A 209 -9.08 18.96 9.14
C GLU A 209 -8.20 18.89 7.88
N LEU A 210 -7.96 17.65 7.38
CA LEU A 210 -7.17 17.47 6.16
C LEU A 210 -7.88 17.99 4.91
N GLN A 211 -9.20 17.82 4.79
CA GLN A 211 -9.97 18.34 3.67
C GLN A 211 -10.01 19.88 3.67
N ASN A 212 -10.18 20.51 4.83
CA ASN A 212 -10.12 21.98 4.95
C ASN A 212 -8.76 22.52 4.48
N GLN A 213 -7.67 21.87 4.92
CA GLN A 213 -6.32 22.20 4.47
C GLN A 213 -6.14 21.97 2.96
N ASN A 214 -6.67 20.86 2.45
CA ASN A 214 -6.59 20.49 1.04
C ASN A 214 -7.33 21.49 0.14
N GLN A 215 -8.54 21.88 0.52
CA GLN A 215 -9.34 22.86 -0.22
C GLN A 215 -8.73 24.27 -0.26
N SER A 216 -7.91 24.60 0.73
CA SER A 216 -7.17 25.89 0.74
C SER A 216 -5.99 25.91 -0.24
N LYS A 217 -5.61 24.78 -0.84
CA LYS A 217 -4.50 24.71 -1.79
C LYS A 217 -4.97 25.06 -3.21
N ALA A 218 -4.07 25.66 -3.99
CA ALA A 218 -4.36 26.03 -5.39
C ALA A 218 -4.78 24.83 -6.27
N LYS A 219 -4.27 23.65 -5.97
CA LYS A 219 -4.63 22.37 -6.63
C LYS A 219 -4.81 21.30 -5.55
N PRO A 220 -6.03 21.11 -5.04
CA PRO A 220 -6.32 20.05 -4.09
C PRO A 220 -5.92 18.69 -4.62
N LYS A 221 -5.47 17.80 -3.73
CA LYS A 221 -5.05 16.44 -4.08
C LYS A 221 -6.07 15.41 -3.59
N PRO A 222 -6.20 14.27 -4.27
CA PRO A 222 -7.06 13.20 -3.79
C PRO A 222 -6.67 12.77 -2.37
N LEU A 223 -7.67 12.70 -1.48
CA LEU A 223 -7.54 12.22 -0.12
C LEU A 223 -8.31 10.92 0.04
N LEU A 224 -7.63 9.86 0.41
CA LEU A 224 -8.16 8.51 0.59
C LEU A 224 -8.05 8.08 2.05
N LEU A 225 -8.92 7.14 2.45
CA LEU A 225 -8.88 6.50 3.76
C LEU A 225 -8.52 5.02 3.61
N LYS A 226 -7.53 4.53 4.40
CA LYS A 226 -7.19 3.10 4.47
C LYS A 226 -7.80 2.45 5.70
N ILE A 227 -8.61 1.43 5.47
CA ILE A 227 -9.39 0.76 6.51
C ILE A 227 -8.82 -0.61 6.88
N ALA A 228 -9.15 -1.05 8.11
CA ALA A 228 -8.86 -2.41 8.58
C ALA A 228 -9.87 -3.42 8.00
N PRO A 229 -9.47 -4.69 7.84
CA PRO A 229 -10.42 -5.73 7.42
C PRO A 229 -11.29 -6.25 8.57
N ASP A 230 -10.97 -5.90 9.82
CA ASP A 230 -11.62 -6.42 11.02
C ASP A 230 -12.79 -5.53 11.50
N LEU A 231 -13.29 -4.64 10.65
CA LEU A 231 -14.40 -3.75 10.96
C LEU A 231 -15.75 -4.49 10.95
N THR A 232 -16.65 -4.08 11.85
CA THR A 232 -18.04 -4.56 11.85
C THR A 232 -18.83 -3.95 10.68
N LYS A 233 -20.02 -4.48 10.39
CA LYS A 233 -20.90 -3.93 9.35
C LYS A 233 -21.33 -2.50 9.66
N GLU A 234 -21.58 -2.21 10.93
CA GLU A 234 -21.94 -0.88 11.42
C GLU A 234 -20.80 0.11 11.20
N GLN A 235 -19.57 -0.28 11.55
CA GLN A 235 -18.39 0.55 11.30
C GLN A 235 -18.13 0.78 9.82
N LEU A 236 -18.35 -0.23 8.97
CA LEU A 236 -18.25 -0.06 7.52
C LEU A 236 -19.32 0.89 6.98
N ALA A 237 -20.56 0.86 7.53
CA ALA A 237 -21.62 1.80 7.16
C ALA A 237 -21.26 3.24 7.57
N ASP A 238 -20.68 3.43 8.77
CA ASP A 238 -20.20 4.73 9.22
C ASP A 238 -19.08 5.27 8.30
N ILE A 239 -18.15 4.42 7.85
CA ILE A 239 -17.11 4.81 6.89
C ILE A 239 -17.71 5.24 5.56
N VAL A 240 -18.71 4.53 5.06
CA VAL A 240 -19.43 4.91 3.82
C VAL A 240 -20.08 6.29 3.99
N ALA A 241 -20.87 6.49 5.05
CA ALA A 241 -21.52 7.77 5.33
C ALA A 241 -20.50 8.92 5.46
N LEU A 242 -19.44 8.70 6.24
CA LEU A 242 -18.38 9.70 6.44
C LEU A 242 -17.63 10.01 5.15
N SER A 243 -17.42 9.01 4.27
CA SER A 243 -16.74 9.22 3.00
C SER A 243 -17.46 10.22 2.09
N PHE A 244 -18.80 10.22 2.11
CA PHE A 244 -19.60 11.23 1.41
C PHE A 244 -19.61 12.56 2.16
N GLU A 245 -19.77 12.53 3.48
CA GLU A 245 -19.85 13.74 4.32
C GLU A 245 -18.60 14.61 4.18
N VAL A 246 -17.39 13.99 4.16
CA VAL A 246 -16.12 14.72 4.06
C VAL A 246 -15.55 14.73 2.62
N ALA A 247 -16.33 14.32 1.64
CA ALA A 247 -15.95 14.27 0.22
C ALA A 247 -14.60 13.56 -0.02
N LEU A 248 -14.43 12.34 0.51
CA LEU A 248 -13.23 11.53 0.22
C LEU A 248 -13.16 11.20 -1.26
N SER A 249 -11.95 11.24 -1.81
CA SER A 249 -11.68 10.87 -3.20
C SER A 249 -11.66 9.36 -3.41
N GLY A 250 -11.50 8.56 -2.36
CA GLY A 250 -11.47 7.11 -2.46
C GLY A 250 -11.15 6.40 -1.15
N LEU A 251 -11.17 5.06 -1.21
CA LEU A 251 -10.87 4.17 -0.11
C LEU A 251 -9.74 3.20 -0.48
N VAL A 252 -8.95 2.76 0.50
CA VAL A 252 -7.99 1.65 0.36
C VAL A 252 -8.46 0.49 1.24
N ALA A 253 -8.92 -0.58 0.62
CA ALA A 253 -9.45 -1.77 1.29
C ALA A 253 -8.65 -3.02 0.88
N THR A 254 -7.84 -3.60 1.80
CA THR A 254 -7.74 -3.35 3.23
C THR A 254 -6.28 -3.32 3.73
N ASN A 255 -6.10 -3.01 5.03
CA ASN A 255 -4.87 -3.27 5.77
C ASN A 255 -4.77 -4.77 6.14
N THR A 256 -3.86 -5.13 7.01
CA THR A 256 -3.68 -6.48 7.59
C THR A 256 -4.72 -6.78 8.66
N THR A 257 -5.06 -8.07 8.83
CA THR A 257 -6.01 -8.54 9.86
C THR A 257 -5.31 -8.97 11.15
N ILE A 258 -6.00 -8.85 12.28
CA ILE A 258 -5.62 -9.49 13.54
C ILE A 258 -6.18 -10.92 13.65
N SER A 259 -7.18 -11.28 12.86
CA SER A 259 -7.70 -12.65 12.80
C SER A 259 -6.66 -13.63 12.25
N ARG A 260 -6.73 -14.87 12.71
CA ARG A 260 -5.90 -16.00 12.25
C ARG A 260 -6.74 -17.08 11.55
N GLU A 261 -8.05 -16.90 11.45
CA GLU A 261 -8.99 -17.86 10.89
C GLU A 261 -8.69 -18.23 9.43
N GLY A 262 -8.11 -17.30 8.67
CA GLY A 262 -7.71 -17.57 7.29
C GLY A 262 -6.48 -18.48 7.11
N LEU A 263 -5.78 -18.87 8.21
CA LEU A 263 -4.66 -19.82 8.15
C LEU A 263 -5.20 -21.24 8.03
N VAL A 264 -4.74 -21.96 7.02
CA VAL A 264 -5.16 -23.34 6.72
C VAL A 264 -4.16 -24.36 7.26
N SER A 265 -2.86 -24.12 7.07
CA SER A 265 -1.79 -25.05 7.47
C SER A 265 -1.60 -25.07 8.99
N GLU A 266 -1.61 -26.25 9.60
CA GLU A 266 -1.31 -26.44 11.03
C GLU A 266 0.06 -25.87 11.40
N LYS A 267 1.06 -26.04 10.53
CA LYS A 267 2.40 -25.44 10.73
C LYS A 267 2.34 -23.91 10.86
N SER A 268 1.52 -23.26 10.07
CA SER A 268 1.33 -21.81 10.14
C SER A 268 0.53 -21.39 11.37
N LYS A 269 -0.50 -22.16 11.76
CA LYS A 269 -1.30 -21.89 12.95
C LYS A 269 -0.42 -21.91 14.21
N VAL A 270 0.34 -23.01 14.41
CA VAL A 270 1.27 -23.15 15.55
C VAL A 270 2.32 -22.04 15.54
N LYS A 271 2.93 -21.77 14.38
CA LYS A 271 3.92 -20.68 14.26
C LYS A 271 3.31 -19.32 14.56
N SER A 272 2.08 -19.05 14.11
CA SER A 272 1.35 -17.82 14.38
C SER A 272 1.06 -17.61 15.88
N GLN A 273 0.70 -18.67 16.60
CA GLN A 273 0.51 -18.62 18.06
C GLN A 273 1.81 -18.22 18.78
N ASN A 274 2.94 -18.83 18.40
CA ASN A 274 4.25 -18.50 18.96
C ASN A 274 4.71 -17.07 18.65
N ILE A 275 4.35 -16.52 17.48
CA ILE A 275 4.61 -15.13 17.11
C ILE A 275 3.75 -14.17 17.93
N GLY A 276 2.49 -14.52 18.20
CA GLY A 276 1.53 -13.69 18.92
C GLY A 276 1.01 -12.51 18.10
N ALA A 277 0.99 -11.31 18.72
CA ALA A 277 0.42 -10.11 18.11
C ALA A 277 1.11 -9.69 16.81
N GLY A 278 0.33 -9.09 15.91
CA GLY A 278 0.78 -8.58 14.62
C GLY A 278 -0.29 -8.69 13.54
N GLY A 279 -0.13 -7.95 12.46
CA GLY A 279 -1.04 -7.98 11.32
C GLY A 279 -0.70 -9.14 10.35
N LEU A 280 -1.68 -9.99 10.06
CA LEU A 280 -1.58 -11.06 9.07
C LEU A 280 -1.93 -10.53 7.68
N SER A 281 -1.13 -10.88 6.68
CA SER A 281 -1.31 -10.55 5.26
C SER A 281 -1.06 -11.76 4.37
N GLY A 282 -1.39 -11.65 3.09
CA GLY A 282 -1.20 -12.71 2.10
C GLY A 282 -2.51 -13.42 1.75
N LEU A 283 -2.44 -14.69 1.33
CA LEU A 283 -3.63 -15.45 0.92
C LEU A 283 -4.73 -15.50 2.00
N PRO A 284 -4.41 -15.62 3.30
CA PRO A 284 -5.45 -15.68 4.34
C PRO A 284 -6.42 -14.50 4.38
N VAL A 285 -6.01 -13.31 3.90
CA VAL A 285 -6.90 -12.13 3.90
C VAL A 285 -7.64 -11.95 2.57
N LYS A 286 -7.44 -12.82 1.59
CA LYS A 286 -7.97 -12.65 0.23
C LYS A 286 -9.49 -12.48 0.23
N LYS A 287 -10.21 -13.47 0.78
CA LYS A 287 -11.68 -13.48 0.79
C LYS A 287 -12.23 -12.27 1.57
N MET A 288 -11.76 -12.06 2.78
CA MET A 288 -12.20 -10.94 3.63
C MET A 288 -12.02 -9.59 2.92
N ALA A 289 -10.87 -9.36 2.28
CA ALA A 289 -10.63 -8.14 1.54
C ALA A 289 -11.54 -7.99 0.30
N THR A 290 -11.86 -9.09 -0.41
CA THR A 290 -12.81 -9.07 -1.54
C THR A 290 -14.22 -8.75 -1.06
N ASP A 291 -14.68 -9.37 0.02
CA ASP A 291 -16.02 -9.16 0.59
C ASP A 291 -16.20 -7.68 1.00
N ILE A 292 -15.17 -7.07 1.61
CA ILE A 292 -15.20 -5.65 1.99
C ILE A 292 -15.22 -4.74 0.76
N VAL A 293 -14.41 -5.01 -0.26
CA VAL A 293 -14.44 -4.23 -1.52
C VAL A 293 -15.82 -4.29 -2.15
N SER A 294 -16.43 -5.47 -2.23
CA SER A 294 -17.78 -5.66 -2.76
C SER A 294 -18.83 -4.90 -1.96
N TYR A 295 -18.76 -4.98 -0.62
CA TYR A 295 -19.66 -4.23 0.26
C TYR A 295 -19.54 -2.72 0.04
N LEU A 296 -18.32 -2.18 0.07
CA LEU A 296 -18.08 -0.75 -0.09
C LEU A 296 -18.54 -0.27 -1.49
N SER A 297 -18.20 -0.99 -2.54
CA SER A 297 -18.62 -0.66 -3.90
C SER A 297 -20.14 -0.60 -4.03
N LYS A 298 -20.85 -1.58 -3.46
CA LYS A 298 -22.29 -1.62 -3.45
C LYS A 298 -22.92 -0.48 -2.66
N GLN A 299 -22.41 -0.21 -1.44
CA GLN A 299 -22.98 0.83 -0.57
C GLN A 299 -22.68 2.25 -1.08
N THR A 300 -21.59 2.43 -1.81
CA THR A 300 -21.26 3.71 -2.44
C THR A 300 -21.82 3.83 -3.87
N GLU A 301 -22.52 2.82 -4.38
CA GLU A 301 -22.99 2.76 -5.76
C GLU A 301 -21.85 3.01 -6.78
N GLY A 302 -20.62 2.59 -6.45
CA GLY A 302 -19.42 2.82 -7.25
C GLY A 302 -18.96 4.29 -7.33
N LYS A 303 -19.59 5.21 -6.60
CA LYS A 303 -19.27 6.65 -6.64
C LYS A 303 -17.95 6.99 -5.96
N ILE A 304 -17.50 6.15 -5.01
CA ILE A 304 -16.22 6.31 -4.33
C ILE A 304 -15.27 5.23 -4.83
N PRO A 305 -14.23 5.58 -5.62
CA PRO A 305 -13.25 4.65 -6.12
C PRO A 305 -12.51 3.90 -5.01
N ILE A 306 -12.20 2.62 -5.23
CA ILE A 306 -11.55 1.77 -4.25
C ILE A 306 -10.23 1.25 -4.80
N ILE A 307 -9.15 1.38 -4.03
CA ILE A 307 -7.91 0.64 -4.23
C ILE A 307 -7.99 -0.65 -3.40
N ALA A 308 -8.08 -1.80 -4.06
CA ALA A 308 -8.13 -3.08 -3.37
C ALA A 308 -6.74 -3.56 -2.96
N SER A 309 -6.58 -3.98 -1.72
CA SER A 309 -5.34 -4.55 -1.17
C SER A 309 -5.65 -5.77 -0.31
N GLY A 310 -4.83 -6.83 -0.44
CA GLY A 310 -4.96 -8.06 0.33
C GLY A 310 -5.22 -9.30 -0.53
N GLY A 311 -4.30 -10.27 -0.45
CA GLY A 311 -4.44 -11.58 -1.08
C GLY A 311 -4.28 -11.62 -2.61
N ILE A 312 -3.57 -10.67 -3.21
CA ILE A 312 -3.37 -10.59 -4.67
C ILE A 312 -1.99 -11.16 -5.02
N PHE A 313 -1.98 -12.28 -5.76
CA PHE A 313 -0.80 -13.01 -6.21
C PHE A 313 -0.78 -13.21 -7.73
N THR A 314 -1.96 -13.27 -8.34
CA THR A 314 -2.15 -13.61 -9.76
C THR A 314 -3.04 -12.60 -10.47
N GLY A 315 -3.09 -12.70 -11.80
CA GLY A 315 -4.05 -11.92 -12.60
C GLY A 315 -5.50 -12.24 -12.24
N ALA A 316 -5.81 -13.51 -11.96
CA ALA A 316 -7.15 -13.92 -11.53
C ALA A 316 -7.56 -13.26 -10.20
N ASP A 317 -6.62 -13.14 -9.22
CA ASP A 317 -6.89 -12.44 -7.97
C ASP A 317 -7.16 -10.95 -8.21
N ALA A 318 -6.42 -10.34 -9.12
CA ALA A 318 -6.65 -8.94 -9.50
C ALA A 318 -8.01 -8.75 -10.19
N THR A 319 -8.38 -9.65 -11.11
CA THR A 319 -9.70 -9.66 -11.74
C THR A 319 -10.82 -9.78 -10.70
N GLU A 320 -10.69 -10.69 -9.75
CA GLU A 320 -11.67 -10.86 -8.65
C GLU A 320 -11.89 -9.53 -7.89
N LYS A 321 -10.81 -8.81 -7.56
CA LYS A 321 -10.91 -7.51 -6.89
C LYS A 321 -11.58 -6.43 -7.76
N LEU A 322 -11.20 -6.37 -9.04
CA LEU A 322 -11.78 -5.40 -9.98
C LEU A 322 -13.27 -5.71 -10.22
N SER A 323 -13.65 -6.98 -10.38
CA SER A 323 -15.04 -7.40 -10.51
C SER A 323 -15.86 -7.15 -9.24
N ALA A 324 -15.23 -7.15 -8.06
CA ALA A 324 -15.88 -6.76 -6.81
C ALA A 324 -16.08 -5.24 -6.70
N GLY A 325 -15.65 -4.45 -7.68
CA GLY A 325 -15.86 -3.00 -7.76
C GLY A 325 -14.63 -2.15 -7.43
N ALA A 326 -13.43 -2.75 -7.32
CA ALA A 326 -12.21 -1.97 -7.18
C ALA A 326 -11.85 -1.23 -8.48
N SER A 327 -11.28 -0.04 -8.34
CA SER A 327 -10.73 0.73 -9.46
C SER A 327 -9.26 0.41 -9.73
N LEU A 328 -8.50 0.13 -8.68
CA LEU A 328 -7.07 -0.18 -8.70
C LEU A 328 -6.79 -1.31 -7.72
N VAL A 329 -5.64 -1.96 -7.87
CA VAL A 329 -5.18 -3.04 -6.99
C VAL A 329 -3.78 -2.79 -6.46
N GLN A 330 -3.51 -3.18 -5.21
CA GLN A 330 -2.18 -3.11 -4.61
C GLN A 330 -1.67 -4.51 -4.24
N VAL A 331 -0.47 -4.85 -4.69
CA VAL A 331 0.25 -6.03 -4.22
C VAL A 331 1.21 -5.67 -3.09
N TRP A 332 1.47 -6.61 -2.20
CA TRP A 332 2.49 -6.52 -1.15
C TRP A 332 3.10 -7.90 -0.89
N THR A 333 2.39 -8.77 -0.17
CA THR A 333 2.82 -10.15 0.12
C THR A 333 2.97 -10.95 -1.18
N GLY A 334 2.06 -10.78 -2.15
CA GLY A 334 2.17 -11.40 -3.46
C GLY A 334 3.47 -11.05 -4.17
N PHE A 335 3.94 -9.81 -4.08
CA PHE A 335 5.23 -9.40 -4.67
C PHE A 335 6.41 -10.15 -4.06
N ILE A 336 6.39 -10.43 -2.75
CA ILE A 336 7.46 -11.21 -2.09
C ILE A 336 7.46 -12.67 -2.55
N TYR A 337 6.29 -13.27 -2.75
CA TYR A 337 6.17 -14.70 -3.12
C TYR A 337 6.32 -14.95 -4.62
N GLU A 338 5.76 -14.08 -5.47
CA GLU A 338 5.72 -14.25 -6.93
C GLU A 338 6.87 -13.51 -7.64
N GLY A 339 7.51 -12.54 -6.95
CA GLY A 339 8.69 -11.83 -7.43
C GLY A 339 8.42 -10.68 -8.41
N PRO A 340 9.50 -10.22 -9.07
CA PRO A 340 9.48 -8.98 -9.84
C PRO A 340 8.58 -9.00 -11.08
N ALA A 341 8.20 -10.18 -11.58
CA ALA A 341 7.31 -10.32 -12.74
C ALA A 341 5.82 -10.15 -12.41
N ILE A 342 5.45 -10.04 -11.12
CA ILE A 342 4.04 -10.04 -10.69
C ILE A 342 3.22 -8.96 -11.40
N VAL A 343 3.73 -7.73 -11.52
CA VAL A 343 3.01 -6.61 -12.17
C VAL A 343 2.74 -6.95 -13.62
N LYS A 344 3.78 -7.35 -14.37
CA LYS A 344 3.65 -7.71 -15.78
C LYS A 344 2.69 -8.88 -16.00
N ASN A 345 2.74 -9.89 -15.13
CA ASN A 345 1.87 -11.07 -15.22
C ASN A 345 0.41 -10.70 -14.96
N ILE A 346 0.14 -9.86 -13.95
CA ILE A 346 -1.21 -9.35 -13.67
C ILE A 346 -1.71 -8.52 -14.86
N CYS A 347 -0.91 -7.56 -15.35
CA CYS A 347 -1.30 -6.72 -16.47
C CYS A 347 -1.58 -7.53 -17.74
N ARG A 348 -0.76 -8.54 -18.06
CA ARG A 348 -1.01 -9.43 -19.22
C ARG A 348 -2.33 -10.16 -19.09
N HIS A 349 -2.63 -10.68 -17.92
CA HIS A 349 -3.90 -11.38 -17.68
C HIS A 349 -5.11 -10.44 -17.87
N LEU A 350 -5.05 -9.23 -17.29
CA LEU A 350 -6.11 -8.23 -17.41
C LEU A 350 -6.29 -7.76 -18.86
N SER A 351 -5.19 -7.54 -19.60
CA SER A 351 -5.23 -7.17 -21.02
C SER A 351 -5.89 -8.23 -21.90
N LEU A 352 -5.65 -9.51 -21.62
CA LEU A 352 -6.30 -10.60 -22.35
C LEU A 352 -7.81 -10.65 -22.10
N GLN A 353 -8.27 -10.33 -20.90
CA GLN A 353 -9.70 -10.32 -20.57
C GLN A 353 -10.47 -9.15 -21.21
N GLN A 354 -9.80 -8.02 -21.49
CA GLN A 354 -10.45 -6.90 -22.20
C GLN A 354 -10.65 -7.15 -23.71
N LYS A 355 -10.02 -8.18 -24.25
CA LYS A 355 -10.11 -8.55 -25.67
C LYS A 355 -11.15 -9.63 -25.95
N LEU A 356 -11.70 -10.22 -24.91
CA LEU A 356 -12.81 -11.20 -24.94
C LEU A 356 -14.15 -10.52 -24.68
#